data_28519850aa401588905e05fd4f527a5c
#
_entry.id   28519850aa401588905e05fd4f527a5c
#
_cell.length_a   1.000
_cell.length_b   1.000
_cell.length_c   1.000
_cell.angle_alpha   90.00
_cell.angle_beta   90.00
_cell.angle_gamma   90.00
#
_symmetry.space_group_name_H-M   'P 1'
#
loop_
_entity.id
_entity.type
_entity.pdbx_description
1 polymer ?
#
loop_
_entity_poly.entity_id
_entity_poly.type
_entity_poly.pdbx_seq_one_letter_code
_entity_poly.pdbx_strand_id
1 'polypeptide(L)'
;MWKSTLRLDVGGQGDTIYCMYDTNPSVMNLIKLCVGAERVEDLLDWQANPRAKGPDGLPRHVTRMWPKRAGEILNGGSLYWVFKGLVLCRQRIVRLDEVDRGDGILRCGIVLDPEAIRVAATPKRPFQGWRYLAPADAPRDLPEGRAEEEALPPSLQSALAEIGVL
;
A
#
# COMPACT_ATOMS: atom_id res chain seq x y z
N MET A 1 -5.22 -31.45 37.87
CA MET A 1 -5.99 -32.72 37.79
C MET A 1 -7.47 -32.37 37.89
N TRP A 2 -8.15 -32.19 36.74
CA TRP A 2 -9.61 -32.47 36.62
C TRP A 2 -9.95 -32.53 35.13
N LYS A 3 -10.18 -33.76 34.70
CA LYS A 3 -10.80 -34.09 33.41
C LYS A 3 -12.30 -33.88 33.57
N SER A 4 -12.94 -33.29 32.60
CA SER A 4 -14.36 -33.47 32.32
C SER A 4 -14.58 -33.56 30.83
N THR A 5 -14.71 -34.78 30.41
CA THR A 5 -15.27 -35.24 29.14
C THR A 5 -16.77 -35.03 29.20
N LEU A 6 -17.35 -34.27 28.31
CA LEU A 6 -18.78 -34.33 28.00
C LEU A 6 -18.91 -34.64 26.51
N ARG A 7 -19.19 -35.90 26.23
CA ARG A 7 -19.84 -36.36 25.00
C ARG A 7 -21.28 -35.95 25.07
N LEU A 8 -21.77 -35.25 24.10
CA LEU A 8 -23.17 -35.24 23.72
C LEU A 8 -23.28 -35.58 22.24
N ASP A 9 -23.67 -36.80 22.04
CA ASP A 9 -24.15 -37.35 20.79
C ASP A 9 -25.62 -36.94 20.68
N VAL A 10 -25.99 -36.18 19.65
CA VAL A 10 -27.37 -36.05 19.20
C VAL A 10 -27.36 -35.91 17.68
N GLY A 11 -27.81 -36.96 17.01
CA GLY A 11 -28.11 -36.93 15.61
C GLY A 11 -29.22 -35.93 15.28
N GLY A 12 -29.10 -35.28 14.16
CA GLY A 12 -30.10 -34.38 13.58
C GLY A 12 -29.53 -33.66 12.40
N GLN A 13 -29.98 -33.99 11.19
CA GLN A 13 -29.80 -33.21 9.98
C GLN A 13 -30.25 -31.78 10.26
N GLY A 14 -29.33 -30.86 10.21
CA GLY A 14 -29.59 -29.43 10.29
C GLY A 14 -28.43 -28.72 9.62
N ASP A 15 -28.77 -27.99 8.56
CA ASP A 15 -27.88 -27.14 7.81
C ASP A 15 -26.98 -26.34 8.76
N THR A 16 -25.73 -26.76 8.88
CA THR A 16 -24.71 -25.99 9.57
C THR A 16 -24.42 -24.78 8.70
N ILE A 17 -25.10 -23.68 9.00
CA ILE A 17 -24.67 -22.35 8.58
C ILE A 17 -23.31 -22.15 9.19
N TYR A 18 -22.27 -22.49 8.45
CA TYR A 18 -20.92 -22.00 8.71
C TYR A 18 -21.00 -20.48 8.53
N CYS A 19 -21.31 -19.77 9.61
CA CYS A 19 -20.85 -18.40 9.72
C CYS A 19 -19.32 -18.47 9.71
N MET A 20 -18.75 -18.51 8.51
CA MET A 20 -17.39 -18.10 8.33
C MET A 20 -17.34 -16.63 8.72
N TYR A 21 -17.07 -16.37 9.98
CA TYR A 21 -16.38 -15.14 10.33
C TYR A 21 -15.07 -15.26 9.59
N ASP A 22 -15.01 -14.62 8.42
CA ASP A 22 -13.75 -14.28 7.79
C ASP A 22 -12.98 -13.39 8.76
N THR A 23 -12.26 -14.03 9.67
CA THR A 23 -11.30 -13.38 10.56
C THR A 23 -9.99 -13.09 9.81
N ASN A 24 -10.05 -13.01 8.49
CA ASN A 24 -8.95 -12.45 7.73
C ASN A 24 -9.04 -10.94 7.92
N PRO A 25 -8.16 -10.33 8.74
CA PRO A 25 -8.22 -8.90 8.97
C PRO A 25 -8.11 -8.22 7.61
N SER A 26 -9.10 -7.40 7.29
CA SER A 26 -9.17 -6.72 6.01
C SER A 26 -7.86 -5.96 5.76
N VAL A 27 -7.30 -6.08 4.57
CA VAL A 27 -6.12 -5.31 4.16
C VAL A 27 -6.60 -3.98 3.59
N MET A 28 -5.91 -2.89 3.94
CA MET A 28 -6.17 -1.58 3.36
C MET A 28 -4.86 -0.98 2.85
N ASN A 29 -4.89 -0.46 1.64
CA ASN A 29 -3.76 0.25 1.05
C ASN A 29 -3.94 1.77 1.16
N LEU A 30 -2.86 2.47 0.93
CA LEU A 30 -2.82 3.92 0.74
C LEU A 30 -2.39 4.25 -0.68
N ILE A 31 -2.82 5.40 -1.18
CA ILE A 31 -2.39 5.95 -2.46
C ILE A 31 -2.04 7.42 -2.30
N LYS A 32 -0.96 7.86 -2.96
CA LYS A 32 -0.45 9.23 -2.86
C LYS A 32 0.23 9.67 -4.14
N LEU A 33 0.13 10.97 -4.45
CA LEU A 33 0.91 11.59 -5.52
C LEU A 33 2.38 11.67 -5.11
N CYS A 34 3.28 11.25 -5.99
CA CYS A 34 4.72 11.44 -5.85
C CYS A 34 5.08 12.82 -6.40
N VAL A 35 5.05 13.83 -5.52
CA VAL A 35 5.34 15.22 -5.91
C VAL A 35 6.84 15.36 -6.17
N GLY A 36 7.17 15.93 -7.34
CA GLY A 36 8.57 16.19 -7.74
C GLY A 36 9.29 15.03 -8.41
N ALA A 37 8.61 13.89 -8.60
CA ALA A 37 9.12 12.74 -9.34
C ALA A 37 8.24 12.48 -10.56
N GLU A 38 8.85 12.13 -11.68
CA GLU A 38 8.18 11.77 -12.93
C GLU A 38 8.20 10.27 -13.20
N ARG A 39 9.20 9.60 -12.64
CA ARG A 39 9.45 8.16 -12.80
C ARG A 39 9.69 7.52 -11.44
N VAL A 40 9.61 6.21 -11.41
CA VAL A 40 9.87 5.43 -10.18
C VAL A 40 11.33 5.56 -9.74
N GLU A 41 12.26 5.67 -10.68
CA GLU A 41 13.69 5.89 -10.41
C GLU A 41 13.91 7.19 -9.62
N ASP A 42 13.22 8.26 -9.96
CA ASP A 42 13.34 9.55 -9.25
C ASP A 42 12.90 9.42 -7.77
N LEU A 43 11.89 8.60 -7.50
CA LEU A 43 11.47 8.27 -6.14
C LEU A 43 12.56 7.48 -5.40
N LEU A 44 13.14 6.49 -6.04
CA LEU A 44 14.19 5.64 -5.45
C LEU A 44 15.45 6.46 -5.17
N ASP A 45 15.86 7.33 -6.09
CA ASP A 45 16.99 8.26 -5.90
C ASP A 45 16.75 9.19 -4.72
N TRP A 46 15.52 9.73 -4.61
CA TRP A 46 15.17 10.56 -3.45
C TRP A 46 15.20 9.76 -2.15
N GLN A 47 14.68 8.53 -2.15
CA GLN A 47 14.68 7.65 -0.99
C GLN A 47 16.08 7.14 -0.59
N ALA A 48 17.05 7.16 -1.52
CA ALA A 48 18.44 6.89 -1.20
C ALA A 48 19.05 7.98 -0.29
N ASN A 49 18.50 9.20 -0.32
CA ASN A 49 18.97 10.31 0.51
C ASN A 49 18.68 10.05 2.00
N PRO A 50 19.66 10.30 2.91
CA PRO A 50 19.45 10.17 4.36
C PRO A 50 18.26 10.98 4.91
N ARG A 51 17.91 12.11 4.29
CA ARG A 51 16.76 12.94 4.69
C ARG A 51 15.40 12.27 4.48
N ALA A 52 15.33 11.30 3.56
CA ALA A 52 14.14 10.53 3.28
C ALA A 52 13.96 9.32 4.21
N LYS A 53 14.98 9.00 5.01
CA LYS A 53 15.05 7.82 5.86
C LYS A 53 14.79 8.14 7.33
N GLY A 54 14.32 7.13 8.05
CA GLY A 54 14.24 7.14 9.50
C GLY A 54 15.58 6.81 10.16
N PRO A 55 15.63 6.78 11.52
CA PRO A 55 16.83 6.40 12.26
C PRO A 55 17.30 4.98 11.97
N ASP A 56 16.43 4.11 11.52
CA ASP A 56 16.66 2.71 11.14
C ASP A 56 17.13 2.55 9.68
N GLY A 57 17.26 3.65 8.94
CA GLY A 57 17.68 3.63 7.55
C GLY A 57 16.57 3.28 6.54
N LEU A 58 15.33 3.01 7.01
CA LEU A 58 14.20 2.75 6.12
C LEU A 58 13.62 4.05 5.55
N PRO A 59 13.17 4.06 4.28
CA PRO A 59 12.49 5.20 3.71
C PRO A 59 11.17 5.45 4.42
N ARG A 60 10.83 6.72 4.63
CA ARG A 60 9.57 7.11 5.26
C ARG A 60 8.94 8.32 4.60
N HIS A 61 7.63 8.27 4.47
CA HIS A 61 6.84 9.44 4.09
C HIS A 61 6.18 10.06 5.32
N VAL A 62 6.45 11.34 5.57
CA VAL A 62 5.90 12.05 6.73
C VAL A 62 4.68 12.85 6.34
N THR A 63 3.57 12.62 7.02
CA THR A 63 2.28 13.29 6.79
C THR A 63 1.68 13.80 8.10
N ARG A 64 0.90 14.89 8.05
CA ARG A 64 0.15 15.38 9.22
C ARG A 64 -1.07 14.53 9.54
N MET A 65 -1.65 13.89 8.53
CA MET A 65 -2.87 13.12 8.69
C MET A 65 -2.54 11.65 9.03
N TRP A 66 -2.97 11.24 10.21
CA TRP A 66 -2.83 9.86 10.67
C TRP A 66 -3.89 8.96 10.04
N PRO A 67 -3.52 7.79 9.50
CA PRO A 67 -4.49 6.79 9.07
C PRO A 67 -5.27 6.23 10.25
N LYS A 68 -6.59 6.32 10.20
CA LYS A 68 -7.47 5.74 11.24
C LYS A 68 -7.54 4.22 11.20
N ARG A 69 -7.28 3.62 10.02
CA ARG A 69 -7.32 2.17 9.78
C ARG A 69 -5.92 1.55 9.85
N ALA A 70 -5.14 1.93 10.86
CA ALA A 70 -3.75 1.50 11.00
C ALA A 70 -3.59 -0.03 11.04
N GLY A 71 -4.45 -0.73 11.77
CA GLY A 71 -4.41 -2.20 11.85
C GLY A 71 -4.57 -2.90 10.49
N GLU A 72 -5.47 -2.40 9.66
CA GLU A 72 -5.70 -2.95 8.32
C GLU A 72 -4.56 -2.62 7.35
N ILE A 73 -3.95 -1.44 7.49
CA ILE A 73 -2.79 -1.03 6.70
C ILE A 73 -1.58 -1.89 7.06
N LEU A 74 -1.32 -2.12 8.34
CA LEU A 74 -0.19 -2.89 8.82
C LEU A 74 -0.34 -4.40 8.60
N ASN A 75 -1.54 -4.84 8.25
CA ASN A 75 -1.82 -6.23 7.88
C ASN A 75 -1.44 -6.58 6.44
N GLY A 76 -0.39 -5.99 5.90
CA GLY A 76 0.10 -6.26 4.54
C GLY A 76 -0.25 -5.19 3.52
N GLY A 77 -0.75 -4.04 3.95
CA GLY A 77 -1.04 -2.91 3.07
C GLY A 77 0.22 -2.26 2.48
N SER A 78 0.04 -1.58 1.37
CA SER A 78 1.08 -0.88 0.62
C SER A 78 0.71 0.57 0.37
N LEU A 79 1.72 1.41 0.16
CA LEU A 79 1.57 2.77 -0.36
C LEU A 79 1.78 2.75 -1.87
N TYR A 80 0.73 3.05 -2.62
CA TYR A 80 0.75 3.18 -4.06
C TYR A 80 1.14 4.60 -4.46
N TRP A 81 2.07 4.73 -5.38
CA TRP A 81 2.60 6.00 -5.81
C TRP A 81 2.09 6.39 -7.20
N VAL A 82 1.61 7.63 -7.30
CA VAL A 82 1.09 8.21 -8.55
C VAL A 82 2.11 9.19 -9.11
N PHE A 83 2.51 8.97 -10.36
CA PHE A 83 3.44 9.80 -11.13
C PHE A 83 2.72 10.36 -12.34
N LYS A 84 2.63 11.69 -12.45
CA LYS A 84 1.99 12.36 -13.61
C LYS A 84 0.63 11.75 -14.05
N GLY A 85 -0.20 11.39 -13.07
CA GLY A 85 -1.53 10.84 -13.35
C GLY A 85 -1.59 9.32 -13.54
N LEU A 86 -0.50 8.59 -13.35
CA LEU A 86 -0.45 7.14 -13.42
C LEU A 86 0.06 6.54 -12.10
N VAL A 87 -0.60 5.49 -11.63
CA VAL A 87 -0.06 4.63 -10.57
C VAL A 87 0.97 3.72 -11.20
N LEU A 88 2.24 3.78 -10.79
CA LEU A 88 3.32 3.02 -11.41
C LEU A 88 4.02 2.04 -10.47
N CYS A 89 4.00 2.28 -9.16
CA CYS A 89 4.61 1.36 -8.20
C CYS A 89 3.91 1.40 -6.84
N ARG A 90 4.20 0.40 -6.03
CA ARG A 90 3.82 0.33 -4.63
C ARG A 90 5.00 -0.07 -3.75
N GLN A 91 4.98 0.36 -2.51
CA GLN A 91 5.91 -0.09 -1.47
C GLN A 91 5.11 -0.59 -0.27
N ARG A 92 5.52 -1.71 0.31
CA ARG A 92 4.88 -2.26 1.50
C ARG A 92 5.04 -1.30 2.68
N ILE A 93 3.99 -1.11 3.45
CA ILE A 93 4.02 -0.32 4.67
C ILE A 93 4.46 -1.25 5.81
N VAL A 94 5.61 -0.92 6.43
CA VAL A 94 6.22 -1.72 7.50
C VAL A 94 5.64 -1.35 8.85
N ARG A 95 5.51 -0.03 9.12
CA ARG A 95 4.95 0.51 10.37
C ARG A 95 4.61 1.98 10.23
N LEU A 96 3.93 2.50 11.24
CA LEU A 96 3.59 3.92 11.37
C LEU A 96 4.27 4.46 12.62
N ASP A 97 5.15 5.44 12.44
CA ASP A 97 5.93 6.06 13.52
C ASP A 97 5.42 7.46 13.84
N GLU A 98 5.55 7.87 15.09
CA GLU A 98 5.39 9.26 15.47
C GLU A 98 6.63 10.07 15.09
N VAL A 99 6.41 11.21 14.43
CA VAL A 99 7.49 12.12 14.03
C VAL A 99 7.21 13.50 14.60
N ASP A 100 8.00 13.86 15.59
CA ASP A 100 8.07 15.21 16.14
C ASP A 100 9.22 15.98 15.47
N ARG A 101 8.94 17.19 14.98
CA ARG A 101 9.94 18.10 14.41
C ARG A 101 10.26 19.27 15.31
N GLY A 102 9.78 19.24 16.57
CA GLY A 102 10.00 20.32 17.55
C GLY A 102 9.07 21.52 17.37
N ASP A 103 8.04 21.41 16.52
CA ASP A 103 7.04 22.47 16.27
C ASP A 103 5.68 22.21 16.98
N GLY A 104 5.65 21.23 17.89
CA GLY A 104 4.45 20.86 18.62
C GLY A 104 3.38 20.09 17.82
N ILE A 105 3.70 19.70 16.58
CA ILE A 105 2.80 18.93 15.72
C ILE A 105 3.32 17.50 15.55
N LEU A 106 2.61 16.54 16.14
CA LEU A 106 2.90 15.13 15.92
C LEU A 106 2.42 14.70 14.52
N ARG A 107 3.36 14.19 13.73
CA ARG A 107 3.12 13.70 12.37
C ARG A 107 3.22 12.19 12.32
N CYS A 108 2.57 11.60 11.33
CA CYS A 108 2.71 10.19 11.01
C CYS A 108 3.87 10.00 10.04
N GLY A 109 4.86 9.19 10.41
CA GLY A 109 5.87 8.65 9.52
C GLY A 109 5.41 7.30 8.99
N ILE A 110 5.01 7.23 7.74
CA ILE A 110 4.69 5.99 7.07
C ILE A 110 6.02 5.36 6.64
N VAL A 111 6.47 4.34 7.36
CA VAL A 111 7.73 3.64 7.09
C VAL A 111 7.48 2.57 6.04
N LEU A 112 8.32 2.58 5.03
CA LEU A 112 8.16 1.79 3.82
C LEU A 112 9.29 0.77 3.68
N ASP A 113 8.97 -0.35 3.04
CA ASP A 113 9.98 -1.25 2.52
C ASP A 113 10.79 -0.53 1.43
N PRO A 114 12.12 -0.67 1.39
CA PRO A 114 12.95 -0.08 0.34
C PRO A 114 12.61 -0.58 -1.06
N GLU A 115 12.04 -1.78 -1.17
CA GLU A 115 11.64 -2.37 -2.45
C GLU A 115 10.40 -1.68 -3.02
N ALA A 116 10.54 -1.13 -4.23
CA ALA A 116 9.43 -0.60 -5.00
C ALA A 116 8.98 -1.63 -6.04
N ILE A 117 7.79 -2.18 -5.83
CA ILE A 117 7.18 -3.16 -6.73
C ILE A 117 6.45 -2.42 -7.84
N ARG A 118 6.79 -2.68 -9.09
CA ARG A 118 6.10 -2.12 -10.26
C ARG A 118 4.70 -2.69 -10.37
N VAL A 119 3.73 -1.84 -10.72
CA VAL A 119 2.34 -2.23 -10.92
C VAL A 119 1.86 -1.84 -12.31
N ALA A 120 0.78 -2.46 -12.78
CA ALA A 120 0.16 -2.11 -14.05
C ALA A 120 -0.24 -0.63 -14.04
N ALA A 121 0.23 0.13 -15.04
CA ALA A 121 -0.02 1.56 -15.15
C ALA A 121 -1.52 1.83 -15.14
N THR A 122 -1.99 2.59 -14.15
CA THR A 122 -3.42 2.84 -13.95
C THR A 122 -3.66 4.33 -13.80
N PRO A 123 -4.52 4.94 -14.64
CA PRO A 123 -4.82 6.35 -14.56
C PRO A 123 -5.42 6.74 -13.21
N LYS A 124 -4.97 7.87 -12.66
CA LYS A 124 -5.49 8.43 -11.42
C LYS A 124 -5.56 9.95 -11.50
N ARG A 125 -6.74 10.51 -11.25
CA ARG A 125 -6.91 11.97 -11.19
C ARG A 125 -6.10 12.57 -10.03
N PRO A 126 -5.58 13.78 -10.17
CA PRO A 126 -4.86 14.49 -9.11
C PRO A 126 -5.72 14.65 -7.84
N PHE A 127 -5.07 14.53 -6.68
CA PHE A 127 -5.67 14.75 -5.36
C PHE A 127 -4.61 15.23 -4.38
N GLN A 128 -5.01 15.80 -3.25
CA GLN A 128 -4.09 16.23 -2.20
C GLN A 128 -3.96 15.18 -1.09
N GLY A 129 -2.75 15.09 -0.52
CA GLY A 129 -2.47 14.19 0.58
C GLY A 129 -2.40 12.72 0.14
N TRP A 130 -2.80 11.83 1.02
CA TRP A 130 -3.00 10.42 0.73
C TRP A 130 -4.48 10.05 0.82
N ARG A 131 -4.86 8.95 0.23
CA ARG A 131 -6.19 8.37 0.28
C ARG A 131 -6.12 6.89 0.60
N TYR A 132 -7.20 6.32 1.14
CA TYR A 132 -7.35 4.87 1.21
C TYR A 132 -7.58 4.31 -0.19
N LEU A 133 -6.99 3.13 -0.44
CA LEU A 133 -7.16 2.38 -1.67
C LEU A 133 -7.56 0.95 -1.30
N ALA A 134 -8.79 0.56 -1.62
CA ALA A 134 -9.26 -0.78 -1.38
C ALA A 134 -8.45 -1.80 -2.20
N PRO A 135 -8.23 -3.02 -1.71
CA PRO A 135 -7.51 -4.05 -2.46
C PRO A 135 -8.13 -4.34 -3.85
N ALA A 136 -9.44 -4.26 -3.96
CA ALA A 136 -10.14 -4.46 -5.23
C ALA A 136 -9.85 -3.38 -6.28
N ASP A 137 -9.50 -2.16 -5.83
CA ASP A 137 -9.18 -1.03 -6.69
C ASP A 137 -7.66 -0.88 -6.94
N ALA A 138 -6.86 -1.72 -6.29
CA ALA A 138 -5.41 -1.67 -6.39
C ALA A 138 -4.93 -2.29 -7.70
N PRO A 139 -4.04 -1.60 -8.45
CA PRO A 139 -3.41 -2.18 -9.62
C PRO A 139 -2.66 -3.48 -9.28
N ARG A 140 -2.69 -4.43 -10.18
CA ARG A 140 -1.93 -5.68 -10.06
C ARG A 140 -0.43 -5.43 -10.20
N ASP A 141 0.37 -6.24 -9.54
CA ASP A 141 1.83 -6.23 -9.73
C ASP A 141 2.19 -6.67 -11.14
N LEU A 142 3.24 -6.06 -11.69
CA LEU A 142 3.83 -6.52 -12.93
C LEU A 142 4.71 -7.74 -12.67
N PRO A 143 4.73 -8.74 -13.56
CA PRO A 143 5.67 -9.84 -13.49
C PRO A 143 7.11 -9.34 -13.51
N GLU A 144 8.00 -10.01 -12.78
CA GLU A 144 9.44 -9.78 -12.87
C GLU A 144 9.90 -9.91 -14.33
N GLY A 145 10.69 -8.94 -14.82
CA GLY A 145 11.15 -8.85 -16.20
C GLY A 145 10.34 -7.89 -17.09
N ARG A 146 9.07 -7.61 -16.80
CA ARG A 146 8.31 -6.55 -17.49
C ARG A 146 8.55 -5.15 -16.90
N ALA A 147 9.11 -5.08 -15.72
CA ALA A 147 9.46 -3.81 -15.09
C ALA A 147 10.52 -3.02 -15.86
N GLU A 148 11.37 -3.70 -16.62
CA GLU A 148 12.44 -3.10 -17.44
C GLU A 148 11.97 -2.66 -18.85
N GLU A 149 10.89 -3.26 -19.37
CA GLU A 149 10.35 -2.91 -20.69
C GLU A 149 9.52 -1.61 -20.68
N GLU A 150 9.21 -1.05 -19.54
CA GLU A 150 8.32 0.10 -19.38
C GLU A 150 9.06 1.46 -19.43
N ALA A 151 10.09 1.56 -20.25
CA ALA A 151 10.73 2.83 -20.60
C ALA A 151 9.94 3.63 -21.66
N LEU A 152 8.63 3.42 -21.76
CA LEU A 152 7.77 4.23 -22.62
C LEU A 152 7.63 5.65 -22.03
N PRO A 153 7.69 6.70 -22.88
CA PRO A 153 7.41 8.05 -22.41
C PRO A 153 6.06 8.13 -21.68
N PRO A 154 5.95 8.93 -20.61
CA PRO A 154 4.70 9.04 -19.82
C PRO A 154 3.46 9.36 -20.63
N SER A 155 3.61 10.13 -21.73
CA SER A 155 2.53 10.45 -22.67
C SER A 155 2.00 9.22 -23.40
N LEU A 156 2.88 8.30 -23.78
CA LEU A 156 2.51 7.06 -24.45
C LEU A 156 1.88 6.07 -23.48
N GLN A 157 2.41 5.97 -22.26
CA GLN A 157 1.82 5.14 -21.19
C GLN A 157 0.38 5.59 -20.87
N SER A 158 0.15 6.89 -20.75
CA SER A 158 -1.19 7.45 -20.54
C SER A 158 -2.15 7.07 -21.67
N ALA A 159 -1.73 7.24 -22.92
CA ALA A 159 -2.54 6.91 -24.08
C ALA A 159 -2.86 5.41 -24.17
N LEU A 160 -1.88 4.54 -23.89
CA LEU A 160 -2.07 3.08 -23.89
C LEU A 160 -2.95 2.61 -22.74
N ALA A 161 -2.86 3.23 -21.57
CA ALA A 161 -3.72 2.93 -20.42
C ALA A 161 -5.17 3.36 -20.68
N GLU A 162 -5.41 4.48 -21.37
CA GLU A 162 -6.76 4.94 -21.74
C GLU A 162 -7.46 4.00 -22.72
N ILE A 163 -6.72 3.37 -23.62
CA ILE A 163 -7.28 2.40 -24.60
C ILE A 163 -7.27 0.95 -24.08
N GLY A 164 -6.83 0.72 -22.82
CA GLY A 164 -6.89 -0.59 -22.17
C GLY A 164 -5.89 -1.62 -22.71
N VAL A 165 -4.76 -1.19 -23.27
CA VAL A 165 -3.70 -2.05 -23.84
C VAL A 165 -2.60 -2.37 -22.80
N LEU A 166 -2.51 -1.59 -21.72
CA LEU A 166 -1.58 -1.80 -20.60
C LEU A 166 -2.28 -2.28 -19.35
#